data_a107cca50fb725d5c1a7e4be1e58d64b
#
_entry.id   a107cca50fb725d5c1a7e4be1e58d64b
#
_cell.length_a   1.000
_cell.length_b   1.000
_cell.length_c   1.000
_cell.angle_alpha   90.00
_cell.angle_beta   90.00
_cell.angle_gamma   90.00
#
_symmetry.space_group_name_H-M   'P 1'
#
loop_
_entity.id
_entity.type
_entity.pdbx_description
1 polymer ?
#
loop_
_entity_poly.entity_id
_entity_poly.type
_entity_poly.pdbx_seq_one_letter_code
_entity_poly.pdbx_strand_id
1 'polypeptide(L)'
;SEMCIRDRSMPATGAIIQSIRQTKGAIGYVGMAYLNPHVKAIKVSYDGGKSYAYPSIENARAKKYPIVRPLYYYYNKKDKNKVQPYLQFITSERAENISLKLGFIPAM
;
A
#
# COMPACT_ATOMS: atom_id res chain seq x y z
N SER A 1 16.11 3.76 19.96
CA SER A 1 15.25 2.94 20.80
C SER A 1 15.63 1.47 20.70
N GLU A 2 15.43 0.69 21.72
CA GLU A 2 15.74 -0.74 21.75
C GLU A 2 15.04 -1.54 20.63
N MET A 3 13.91 -1.05 20.14
CA MET A 3 13.22 -1.64 18.99
C MET A 3 14.04 -1.57 17.71
N CYS A 4 14.86 -0.56 17.53
CA CYS A 4 15.66 -0.38 16.32
C CYS A 4 16.84 -1.35 16.18
N ILE A 5 17.26 -2.03 17.26
CA ILE A 5 18.38 -2.97 17.25
C ILE A 5 18.07 -4.20 16.37
N ARG A 6 16.81 -4.57 16.25
CA ARG A 6 16.35 -5.73 15.47
C ARG A 6 15.71 -5.34 14.13
N ASP A 7 15.57 -4.04 13.90
CA ASP A 7 15.02 -3.54 12.65
C ASP A 7 16.08 -3.53 11.56
N ARG A 8 15.67 -3.88 10.37
CA ARG A 8 16.48 -3.75 9.17
C ARG A 8 15.82 -2.78 8.21
N SER A 9 16.55 -1.74 7.85
CA SER A 9 16.16 -0.89 6.73
C SER A 9 16.49 -1.62 5.43
N MET A 10 15.47 -1.83 4.59
CA MET A 10 15.61 -2.52 3.31
C MET A 10 15.44 -1.54 2.16
N PRO A 11 16.36 -1.53 1.18
CA PRO A 11 16.31 -0.56 0.08
C PRO A 11 15.23 -0.86 -0.95
N ALA A 12 14.69 -2.06 -0.98
CA ALA A 12 13.72 -2.48 -1.97
C ALA A 12 12.67 -3.41 -1.38
N THR A 13 11.44 -3.33 -1.89
CA THR A 13 10.30 -4.16 -1.46
C THR A 13 10.57 -5.66 -1.64
N GLY A 14 11.21 -6.06 -2.75
CA GLY A 14 11.58 -7.45 -2.98
C GLY A 14 12.53 -8.01 -1.92
N ALA A 15 13.47 -7.18 -1.43
CA ALA A 15 14.37 -7.57 -0.34
C ALA A 15 13.63 -7.81 0.97
N ILE A 16 12.59 -7.02 1.27
CA ILE A 16 11.72 -7.20 2.44
C ILE A 16 11.02 -8.55 2.36
N ILE A 17 10.39 -8.87 1.25
CA ILE A 17 9.70 -10.15 1.03
C ILE A 17 10.64 -11.33 1.20
N GLN A 18 11.84 -11.28 0.63
CA GLN A 18 12.84 -12.34 0.77
C GLN A 18 13.31 -12.52 2.21
N SER A 19 13.54 -11.43 2.91
CA SER A 19 13.95 -11.47 4.32
C SER A 19 12.89 -12.10 5.21
N ILE A 20 11.61 -11.75 5.02
CA ILE A 20 10.47 -12.33 5.75
C ILE A 20 10.33 -13.83 5.44
N ARG A 21 10.45 -14.21 4.17
CA ARG A 21 10.36 -15.60 3.74
C ARG A 21 11.44 -16.49 4.39
N GLN A 22 12.65 -15.97 4.52
CA GLN A 22 13.80 -16.73 5.00
C GLN A 22 13.95 -16.73 6.51
N THR A 23 13.26 -15.85 7.22
CA THR A 23 13.45 -15.65 8.66
C THR A 23 12.18 -16.01 9.42
N LYS A 24 12.21 -17.11 10.16
CA LYS A 24 11.10 -17.51 11.02
C LYS A 24 10.83 -16.47 12.10
N GLY A 25 9.57 -16.09 12.24
CA GLY A 25 9.16 -15.07 13.21
C GLY A 25 9.40 -13.62 12.76
N ALA A 26 9.87 -13.39 11.54
CA ALA A 26 10.03 -12.06 11.00
C ALA A 26 8.68 -11.43 10.64
N ILE A 27 8.58 -10.12 10.82
CA ILE A 27 7.44 -9.31 10.43
C ILE A 27 7.93 -8.10 9.62
N GLY A 28 7.17 -7.69 8.64
CA GLY A 28 7.49 -6.51 7.83
C GLY A 28 6.23 -5.91 7.21
N TYR A 29 6.39 -4.81 6.50
CA TYR A 29 5.31 -4.18 5.76
C TYR A 29 5.76 -3.86 4.33
N VAL A 30 4.83 -4.08 3.41
CA VAL A 30 5.02 -3.82 1.98
C VAL A 30 3.70 -3.37 1.37
N GLY A 31 3.77 -2.79 0.19
CA GLY A 31 2.56 -2.53 -0.59
C GLY A 31 1.81 -3.82 -0.88
N MET A 32 0.48 -3.76 -0.84
CA MET A 32 -0.39 -4.93 -1.05
C MET A 32 -0.16 -5.61 -2.42
N ALA A 33 0.26 -4.84 -3.43
CA ALA A 33 0.62 -5.36 -4.76
C ALA A 33 1.77 -6.39 -4.73
N TYR A 34 2.59 -6.39 -3.69
CA TYR A 34 3.74 -7.28 -3.56
C TYR A 34 3.49 -8.53 -2.74
N LEU A 35 2.27 -8.72 -2.26
CA LEU A 35 1.91 -9.96 -1.54
C LEU A 35 1.99 -11.17 -2.49
N ASN A 36 2.57 -12.24 -1.99
CA ASN A 36 2.69 -13.50 -2.72
C ASN A 36 2.46 -14.70 -1.78
N PRO A 37 2.31 -15.94 -2.31
CA PRO A 37 2.03 -17.12 -1.50
C PRO A 37 3.12 -17.50 -0.48
N HIS A 38 4.32 -16.93 -0.60
CA HIS A 38 5.43 -17.26 0.30
C HIS A 38 5.41 -16.48 1.61
N VAL A 39 4.55 -15.47 1.74
CA VAL A 39 4.38 -14.69 2.95
C VAL A 39 2.91 -14.62 3.33
N LYS A 40 2.65 -14.50 4.62
CA LYS A 40 1.29 -14.44 5.16
C LYS A 40 0.92 -12.99 5.48
N ALA A 41 -0.17 -12.52 4.91
CA ALA A 41 -0.76 -11.25 5.29
C ALA A 41 -1.43 -11.33 6.67
N ILE A 42 -1.23 -10.34 7.50
CA ILE A 42 -1.77 -10.28 8.85
C ILE A 42 -3.02 -9.41 8.86
N LYS A 43 -4.07 -9.89 9.52
CA LYS A 43 -5.24 -9.07 9.83
C LYS A 43 -4.90 -8.07 10.92
N VAL A 44 -5.45 -6.88 10.84
CA VAL A 44 -5.22 -5.80 11.80
C VAL A 44 -6.50 -5.36 12.47
N SER A 45 -6.40 -4.98 13.73
CA SER A 45 -7.49 -4.42 14.52
C SER A 45 -7.14 -3.01 14.99
N TYR A 46 -8.14 -2.13 14.99
CA TYR A 46 -8.03 -0.75 15.51
C TYR A 46 -8.91 -0.48 16.72
N ASP A 47 -9.70 -1.46 17.12
CA ASP A 47 -10.69 -1.34 18.18
C ASP A 47 -10.35 -2.21 19.40
N GLY A 48 -9.07 -2.43 19.63
CA GLY A 48 -8.59 -3.22 20.75
C GLY A 48 -8.88 -4.72 20.63
N GLY A 49 -8.94 -5.23 19.41
CA GLY A 49 -9.13 -6.67 19.14
C GLY A 49 -10.59 -7.10 19.00
N LYS A 50 -11.54 -6.16 18.94
CA LYS A 50 -12.96 -6.48 18.74
C LYS A 50 -13.26 -6.93 17.31
N SER A 51 -12.59 -6.33 16.33
CA SER A 51 -12.68 -6.72 14.94
C SER A 51 -11.33 -6.72 14.24
N TYR A 52 -11.17 -7.57 13.24
CA TYR A 52 -9.93 -7.69 12.47
C TYR A 52 -10.23 -7.57 10.99
N ALA A 53 -9.50 -6.71 10.29
CA ALA A 53 -9.62 -6.52 8.87
C ALA A 53 -8.42 -7.12 8.13
N TYR A 54 -8.69 -7.86 7.06
CA TYR A 54 -7.68 -8.38 6.15
C TYR A 54 -7.26 -7.30 5.16
N PRO A 55 -5.98 -7.21 4.78
CA PRO A 55 -5.52 -6.25 3.78
C PRO A 55 -6.04 -6.65 2.39
N SER A 56 -7.12 -6.01 1.99
CA SER A 56 -7.74 -6.17 0.67
C SER A 56 -8.18 -4.81 0.12
N ILE A 57 -8.32 -4.74 -1.19
CA ILE A 57 -8.82 -3.53 -1.87
C ILE A 57 -10.21 -3.14 -1.34
N GLU A 58 -11.07 -4.13 -1.16
CA GLU A 58 -12.43 -3.91 -0.65
C GLU A 58 -12.43 -3.33 0.76
N ASN A 59 -11.62 -3.90 1.66
CA ASN A 59 -11.53 -3.43 3.03
C ASN A 59 -10.87 -2.04 3.12
N ALA A 60 -9.92 -1.75 2.26
CA ALA A 60 -9.30 -0.42 2.20
C ALA A 60 -10.29 0.63 1.67
N ARG A 61 -11.05 0.32 0.63
CA ARG A 61 -12.11 1.20 0.10
C ARG A 61 -13.23 1.43 1.12
N ALA A 62 -13.63 0.40 1.82
CA ALA A 62 -14.66 0.48 2.86
C ALA A 62 -14.15 1.13 4.17
N LYS A 63 -12.90 1.58 4.22
CA LYS A 63 -12.25 2.14 5.41
C LYS A 63 -12.24 1.19 6.61
N LYS A 64 -12.35 -0.11 6.37
CA LYS A 64 -12.25 -1.15 7.39
C LYS A 64 -10.80 -1.51 7.70
N TYR A 65 -9.93 -1.46 6.69
CA TYR A 65 -8.51 -1.67 6.84
C TYR A 65 -7.81 -0.32 7.02
N PRO A 66 -7.22 -0.07 8.18
CA PRO A 66 -6.80 1.28 8.54
C PRO A 66 -5.39 1.66 8.10
N ILE A 67 -4.55 0.68 7.79
CA ILE A 67 -3.16 0.94 7.39
C ILE A 67 -3.14 1.21 5.88
N VAL A 68 -3.55 2.42 5.51
CA VAL A 68 -3.54 2.92 4.14
C VAL A 68 -2.85 4.27 4.09
N ARG A 69 -2.20 4.55 2.99
CA ARG A 69 -1.51 5.82 2.77
C ARG A 69 -1.86 6.36 1.38
N PRO A 70 -2.36 7.60 1.30
CA PRO A 70 -2.61 8.22 0.01
C PRO A 70 -1.30 8.54 -0.70
N LEU A 71 -1.30 8.43 -2.01
CA LEU A 71 -0.25 8.93 -2.89
C LEU A 71 -0.72 10.24 -3.49
N TYR A 72 0.17 11.22 -3.54
CA TYR A 72 -0.15 12.56 -3.99
C TYR A 72 0.60 12.90 -5.26
N TYR A 73 -0.03 13.68 -6.11
CA TYR A 73 0.61 14.34 -7.25
C TYR A 73 0.92 15.79 -6.88
N TYR A 74 2.15 16.21 -7.17
CA TYR A 74 2.60 17.57 -6.95
C TYR A 74 2.88 18.25 -8.27
N TYR A 75 2.35 19.44 -8.46
CA TYR A 75 2.61 20.27 -9.63
C TYR A 75 2.59 21.74 -9.25
N ASN A 76 3.26 22.58 -10.06
CA ASN A 76 3.25 24.02 -9.84
C ASN A 76 1.90 24.60 -10.25
N LYS A 77 1.31 25.45 -9.42
CA LYS A 77 0.03 26.11 -9.72
C LYS A 77 0.02 26.84 -11.07
N LYS A 78 1.16 27.41 -11.46
CA LYS A 78 1.32 28.11 -12.75
C LYS A 78 1.15 27.18 -13.95
N ASP A 79 1.43 25.89 -13.78
CA ASP A 79 1.40 24.89 -14.84
C ASP A 79 0.12 24.05 -14.83
N LYS A 80 -0.89 24.42 -14.04
CA LYS A 80 -2.14 23.68 -13.92
C LYS A 80 -2.77 23.37 -15.28
N ASN A 81 -2.81 24.33 -16.18
CA ASN A 81 -3.38 24.14 -17.52
C ASN A 81 -2.56 23.17 -18.38
N LYS A 82 -1.25 23.15 -18.21
CA LYS A 82 -0.35 22.26 -18.95
C LYS A 82 -0.51 20.80 -18.51
N VAL A 83 -0.74 20.57 -17.22
CA VAL A 83 -0.88 19.22 -16.65
C VAL A 83 -2.32 18.72 -16.64
N GLN A 84 -3.29 19.58 -16.97
CA GLN A 84 -4.71 19.24 -16.94
C GLN A 84 -5.07 17.99 -17.75
N PRO A 85 -4.59 17.77 -18.99
CA PRO A 85 -4.89 16.55 -19.72
C PRO A 85 -4.42 15.29 -19.00
N TYR A 86 -3.26 15.34 -18.35
CA TYR A 86 -2.74 14.24 -17.54
C TYR A 86 -3.60 14.01 -16.29
N LEU A 87 -3.98 15.07 -15.58
CA LEU A 87 -4.87 14.98 -14.41
C LEU A 87 -6.23 14.37 -14.78
N GLN A 88 -6.78 14.74 -15.92
CA GLN A 88 -8.03 14.14 -16.43
C GLN A 88 -7.84 12.65 -16.73
N PHE A 89 -6.72 12.26 -17.30
CA PHE A 89 -6.44 10.85 -17.58
C PHE A 89 -6.32 10.03 -16.30
N ILE A 90 -5.56 10.47 -15.30
CA ILE A 90 -5.33 9.71 -14.07
C ILE A 90 -6.57 9.58 -13.19
N THR A 91 -7.58 10.42 -13.40
CA THR A 91 -8.89 10.31 -12.75
C THR A 91 -9.93 9.60 -13.60
N SER A 92 -9.56 9.11 -14.78
CA SER A 92 -10.44 8.38 -15.68
C SER A 92 -10.62 6.93 -15.27
N GLU A 93 -11.71 6.31 -15.72
CA GLU A 93 -11.98 4.88 -15.51
C GLU A 93 -10.86 3.99 -16.06
N ARG A 94 -10.26 4.37 -17.18
CA ARG A 94 -9.14 3.63 -17.77
C ARG A 94 -7.92 3.61 -16.85
N ALA A 95 -7.58 4.74 -16.25
CA ALA A 95 -6.49 4.83 -15.29
C ALA A 95 -6.80 4.08 -13.99
N GLU A 96 -8.05 4.11 -13.55
CA GLU A 96 -8.53 3.33 -12.41
C GLU A 96 -8.32 1.83 -12.63
N ASN A 97 -8.71 1.31 -13.79
CA ASN A 97 -8.51 -0.09 -14.15
C ASN A 97 -7.02 -0.48 -14.21
N ILE A 98 -6.17 0.38 -14.72
CA ILE A 98 -4.72 0.18 -14.73
C ILE A 98 -4.18 0.11 -13.30
N SER A 99 -4.59 1.03 -12.44
CA SER A 99 -4.19 1.07 -11.03
C SER A 99 -4.58 -0.21 -10.29
N LEU A 100 -5.81 -0.68 -10.49
CA LEU A 100 -6.29 -1.92 -9.90
C LEU A 100 -5.49 -3.14 -10.36
N LYS A 101 -5.14 -3.22 -11.64
CA LYS A 101 -4.29 -4.30 -12.19
C LYS A 101 -2.89 -4.30 -11.57
N LEU A 102 -2.38 -3.14 -11.21
CA LEU A 102 -1.07 -2.99 -10.56
C LEU A 102 -1.14 -3.18 -9.04
N GLY A 103 -2.32 -3.41 -8.47
CA GLY A 103 -2.53 -3.61 -7.04
C GLY A 103 -2.64 -2.33 -6.22
N PHE A 104 -2.82 -1.18 -6.87
CA PHE A 104 -3.09 0.08 -6.20
C PHE A 104 -4.60 0.31 -6.07
N ILE A 105 -4.97 1.09 -5.06
CA ILE A 105 -6.37 1.45 -4.82
C ILE A 105 -6.62 2.80 -5.48
N PRO A 106 -7.53 2.90 -6.46
CA PRO A 106 -7.85 4.17 -7.09
C PRO A 106 -8.37 5.19 -6.09
N ALA A 107 -8.10 6.46 -6.34
CA ALA A 107 -8.70 7.54 -5.59
C ALA A 107 -10.23 7.54 -5.80
N MET A 108 -10.91 7.67 -4.71
CA MET A 108 -12.37 7.81 -4.73
C MET A 108 -12.78 9.27 -4.93
#